data_d95752172e1d55f7b7ddcdc24a8e5035
#
_entry.id   d95752172e1d55f7b7ddcdc24a8e5035
#
_cell.length_a   1.000
_cell.length_b   1.000
_cell.length_c   1.000
_cell.angle_alpha   90.00
_cell.angle_beta   90.00
_cell.angle_gamma   90.00
#
_symmetry.space_group_name_H-M   'P 1'
#
loop_
_entity.id
_entity.type
_entity.pdbx_description
1 polymer ?
#
loop_
_entity_poly.entity_id
_entity_poly.type
_entity_poly.pdbx_seq_one_letter_code
_entity_poly.pdbx_strand_id
1 'polypeptide(L)'
;MRQTVLLFLLSFSMALYAQFSGNGSGTEKDPYLVSNAEELFEVRNNLSAYYKQIDDIDLREWISEESPNYGWPSIGTYSNPFSGNYDGNNHSIKGLLIKRENNDFVGLFGCVVDAKIKNLAIVNPIIEGNNDVGACVGCFCYSNECTTNGSIENIAVISGKIKGNNHVAALAGSVVPYTIAQGAFPRLGGVTFTTTISNCYSSANVEAEDICAGICGYVVSGDYYYYSSAGSKGQYYQCYKIVICDNRCDGVIYGNNNVSGILGFSEAWSASYHVGQYAVYEELRSNMNIQRNIFAGSLEAKGTNAVGIVTLNDGVFEVKNNYCNASTLTSSQNIFRITGRSGYPENFSYNGTSTIVSGKNVVLEDNDYNGVSYGKKTLMKQSTYEGTAFDFNNIWTIVEGESFPYNKKQDSPADITKFAAGTKGFVEGNFEGTGKVFVIINEVLYETSIVDGYWRISLGNIAEHERADVYIQGDGRLPSVCSSAYGVIENIVPDLLYGDANGDGAVDAADVVSIINYILGKPSSSFNEKNADANEDGQVLVDDAVGTVNIIMNGQ
;
A
#
# COMPACT_ATOMS: atom_id res chain seq x y z
N MET A 1 25.41 70.74 -24.39
CA MET A 1 25.67 69.31 -24.38
C MET A 1 25.11 68.73 -23.08
N ARG A 2 23.90 68.18 -23.17
CA ARG A 2 23.28 67.50 -22.05
C ARG A 2 23.52 65.98 -22.25
N GLN A 3 24.29 65.36 -21.38
CA GLN A 3 24.46 63.91 -21.37
C GLN A 3 23.24 63.28 -20.65
N THR A 4 22.46 62.54 -21.41
CA THR A 4 21.34 61.74 -20.85
C THR A 4 21.94 60.40 -20.46
N VAL A 5 22.00 60.16 -19.14
CA VAL A 5 22.34 58.85 -18.58
C VAL A 5 21.10 57.96 -18.67
N LEU A 6 21.16 56.92 -19.54
CA LEU A 6 20.13 55.90 -19.66
C LEU A 6 20.37 54.84 -18.60
N LEU A 7 19.59 54.87 -17.54
CA LEU A 7 19.58 53.82 -16.51
C LEU A 7 18.85 52.59 -17.08
N PHE A 8 19.59 51.53 -17.44
CA PHE A 8 19.02 50.22 -17.74
C PHE A 8 18.63 49.58 -16.40
N LEU A 9 17.35 49.68 -16.08
CA LEU A 9 16.73 48.83 -15.06
C LEU A 9 16.61 47.41 -15.65
N LEU A 10 17.57 46.52 -15.37
CA LEU A 10 17.40 45.10 -15.49
C LEU A 10 16.33 44.69 -14.45
N SER A 11 15.10 44.55 -14.90
CA SER A 11 14.06 43.86 -14.16
C SER A 11 14.44 42.35 -14.19
N PHE A 12 15.15 41.91 -13.20
CA PHE A 12 15.18 40.50 -12.83
C PHE A 12 13.76 40.15 -12.39
N SER A 13 12.97 39.58 -13.29
CA SER A 13 11.79 38.83 -12.88
C SER A 13 12.30 37.57 -12.18
N MET A 14 12.57 37.66 -10.89
CA MET A 14 12.54 36.47 -10.05
C MET A 14 11.13 35.93 -10.20
N ALA A 15 10.97 34.82 -10.90
CA ALA A 15 9.82 33.97 -10.71
C ALA A 15 9.83 33.64 -9.21
N LEU A 16 8.91 34.25 -8.45
CA LEU A 16 8.62 33.79 -7.10
C LEU A 16 8.06 32.37 -7.28
N TYR A 17 8.94 31.38 -7.26
CA TYR A 17 8.50 30.06 -6.88
C TYR A 17 7.98 30.21 -5.46
N ALA A 18 6.74 29.82 -5.21
CA ALA A 18 6.22 29.78 -3.86
C ALA A 18 7.23 28.98 -3.02
N GLN A 19 7.82 29.62 -2.04
CA GLN A 19 8.76 28.98 -1.15
C GLN A 19 8.00 27.90 -0.39
N PHE A 20 8.58 26.72 -0.25
CA PHE A 20 8.00 25.64 0.55
C PHE A 20 7.72 26.18 1.98
N SER A 21 6.51 25.97 2.49
CA SER A 21 6.07 26.55 3.76
C SER A 21 6.66 25.86 4.98
N GLY A 22 7.05 24.58 4.85
CA GLY A 22 7.69 23.82 5.90
C GLY A 22 9.19 24.12 6.06
N ASN A 23 9.84 23.40 6.96
CA ASN A 23 11.26 23.53 7.24
C ASN A 23 12.12 22.79 6.23
N GLY A 24 13.43 23.11 6.19
CA GLY A 24 14.43 22.48 5.33
C GLY A 24 14.77 23.31 4.10
N SER A 25 15.77 22.86 3.34
CA SER A 25 16.26 23.51 2.11
C SER A 25 16.04 22.68 0.85
N GLY A 26 15.41 21.49 0.98
CA GLY A 26 15.13 20.58 -0.14
C GLY A 26 16.36 19.86 -0.69
N THR A 27 17.46 19.86 0.04
CA THR A 27 18.68 19.12 -0.30
C THR A 27 18.72 17.75 0.38
N GLU A 28 19.59 16.84 -0.06
CA GLU A 28 19.73 15.52 0.56
C GLU A 28 20.10 15.59 2.04
N LYS A 29 20.93 16.57 2.44
CA LYS A 29 21.37 16.75 3.82
C LYS A 29 20.37 17.52 4.69
N ASP A 30 19.51 18.28 4.07
CA ASP A 30 18.51 19.12 4.71
C ASP A 30 17.22 19.09 3.89
N PRO A 31 16.47 17.97 3.89
CA PRO A 31 15.26 17.80 3.10
C PRO A 31 14.14 18.73 3.60
N TYR A 32 13.22 19.07 2.72
CA TYR A 32 11.97 19.69 3.12
C TYR A 32 11.19 18.76 4.03
N LEU A 33 10.72 19.27 5.18
CA LEU A 33 9.98 18.51 6.18
C LEU A 33 8.47 18.66 5.93
N VAL A 34 7.80 17.54 5.70
CA VAL A 34 6.37 17.48 5.35
C VAL A 34 5.60 16.94 6.55
N SER A 35 4.71 17.73 7.15
CA SER A 35 3.96 17.39 8.35
C SER A 35 2.43 17.41 8.17
N ASN A 36 1.92 17.98 7.08
CA ASN A 36 0.49 18.19 6.86
C ASN A 36 0.13 18.16 5.37
N ALA A 37 -1.15 18.26 5.05
CA ALA A 37 -1.68 18.16 3.69
C ALA A 37 -1.23 19.32 2.80
N GLU A 38 -1.12 20.54 3.32
CA GLU A 38 -0.67 21.74 2.59
C GLU A 38 0.78 21.59 2.17
N GLU A 39 1.66 21.19 3.07
CA GLU A 39 3.08 20.94 2.77
C GLU A 39 3.25 19.78 1.77
N LEU A 40 2.44 18.73 1.89
CA LEU A 40 2.41 17.65 0.90
C LEU A 40 1.92 18.15 -0.47
N PHE A 41 0.93 19.07 -0.47
CA PHE A 41 0.49 19.70 -1.71
C PHE A 41 1.58 20.54 -2.36
N GLU A 42 2.41 21.24 -1.58
CA GLU A 42 3.50 22.08 -2.05
C GLU A 42 4.69 21.30 -2.66
N VAL A 43 4.78 19.98 -2.47
CA VAL A 43 5.81 19.13 -3.13
C VAL A 43 5.86 19.37 -4.64
N ARG A 44 4.73 19.73 -5.25
CA ARG A 44 4.62 20.04 -6.70
C ARG A 44 5.31 21.34 -7.12
N ASN A 45 5.71 22.20 -6.18
CA ASN A 45 6.39 23.45 -6.46
C ASN A 45 7.89 23.25 -6.74
N ASN A 46 8.47 22.12 -6.25
CA ASN A 46 9.86 21.75 -6.54
C ASN A 46 9.98 20.23 -6.71
N LEU A 47 9.67 19.73 -7.90
CA LEU A 47 9.58 18.30 -8.21
C LEU A 47 10.93 17.56 -8.21
N SER A 48 12.06 18.25 -8.03
CA SER A 48 13.40 17.64 -7.99
C SER A 48 14.05 17.65 -6.60
N ALA A 49 13.36 18.18 -5.58
CA ALA A 49 13.91 18.31 -4.25
C ALA A 49 13.81 17.00 -3.43
N TYR A 50 14.45 17.03 -2.26
CA TYR A 50 14.37 15.99 -1.24
C TYR A 50 13.31 16.37 -0.21
N TYR A 51 12.43 15.42 0.09
CA TYR A 51 11.33 15.55 1.04
C TYR A 51 11.38 14.46 2.09
N LYS A 52 11.07 14.80 3.33
CA LYS A 52 10.95 13.85 4.43
C LYS A 52 9.69 14.14 5.22
N GLN A 53 8.80 13.15 5.28
CA GLN A 53 7.60 13.23 6.12
C GLN A 53 8.00 13.11 7.59
N ILE A 54 7.37 13.91 8.46
CA ILE A 54 7.68 13.97 9.89
C ILE A 54 6.47 13.74 10.78
N ASP A 55 5.28 13.61 10.19
CA ASP A 55 4.04 13.28 10.89
C ASP A 55 3.10 12.50 9.97
N ASP A 56 2.07 11.86 10.54
CA ASP A 56 1.01 11.24 9.76
C ASP A 56 0.11 12.32 9.15
N ILE A 57 -0.25 12.15 7.88
CA ILE A 57 -1.02 13.14 7.12
C ILE A 57 -2.42 12.59 6.83
N ASP A 58 -3.44 13.34 7.20
CA ASP A 58 -4.83 13.07 6.85
C ASP A 58 -5.29 14.06 5.76
N LEU A 59 -5.65 13.53 4.59
CA LEU A 59 -6.04 14.36 3.44
C LEU A 59 -7.53 14.70 3.41
N ARG A 60 -8.35 14.13 4.28
CA ARG A 60 -9.81 14.26 4.20
C ARG A 60 -10.31 15.69 4.31
N GLU A 61 -9.78 16.46 5.27
CA GLU A 61 -10.14 17.87 5.46
C GLU A 61 -9.71 18.69 4.25
N TRP A 62 -8.44 18.61 3.86
CA TRP A 62 -7.90 19.31 2.70
C TRP A 62 -8.70 19.02 1.41
N ILE A 63 -9.00 17.75 1.15
CA ILE A 63 -9.77 17.35 -0.03
C ILE A 63 -11.18 17.92 0.00
N SER A 64 -11.84 17.92 1.17
CA SER A 64 -13.19 18.46 1.30
C SER A 64 -13.27 19.96 1.04
N GLU A 65 -12.22 20.70 1.33
CA GLU A 65 -12.14 22.16 1.15
C GLU A 65 -11.66 22.53 -0.24
N GLU A 66 -10.54 21.97 -0.70
CA GLU A 66 -9.83 22.39 -1.91
C GLU A 66 -10.23 21.63 -3.18
N SER A 67 -10.66 20.36 -3.07
CA SER A 67 -10.96 19.52 -4.24
C SER A 67 -12.08 18.50 -3.99
N PRO A 68 -13.28 18.91 -3.55
CA PRO A 68 -14.33 17.99 -3.10
C PRO A 68 -14.87 17.08 -4.20
N ASN A 69 -14.78 17.48 -5.47
CA ASN A 69 -15.33 16.72 -6.60
C ASN A 69 -14.33 15.73 -7.22
N TYR A 70 -13.03 16.05 -7.16
CA TYR A 70 -12.00 15.30 -7.89
C TYR A 70 -10.97 14.65 -6.98
N GLY A 71 -10.94 15.01 -5.70
CA GLY A 71 -9.98 14.51 -4.74
C GLY A 71 -8.56 15.07 -4.96
N TRP A 72 -7.58 14.38 -4.43
CA TRP A 72 -6.17 14.79 -4.48
C TRP A 72 -5.66 14.91 -5.93
N PRO A 73 -5.09 16.04 -6.34
CA PRO A 73 -4.39 16.15 -7.60
C PRO A 73 -3.03 15.47 -7.49
N SER A 74 -2.72 14.53 -8.36
CA SER A 74 -1.45 13.80 -8.34
C SER A 74 -0.22 14.72 -8.42
N ILE A 75 0.85 14.39 -7.70
CA ILE A 75 2.12 15.12 -7.72
C ILE A 75 2.92 14.67 -8.96
N GLY A 76 3.34 15.61 -9.79
CA GLY A 76 4.01 15.33 -11.05
C GLY A 76 3.07 14.90 -12.18
N THR A 77 3.37 15.33 -13.39
CA THR A 77 2.66 14.99 -14.62
C THR A 77 3.62 14.40 -15.64
N TYR A 78 3.14 13.82 -16.73
CA TYR A 78 4.01 13.30 -17.79
C TYR A 78 4.93 14.39 -18.40
N SER A 79 4.44 15.63 -18.55
CA SER A 79 5.23 16.74 -19.05
C SER A 79 6.14 17.41 -18.01
N ASN A 80 5.88 17.22 -16.75
CA ASN A 80 6.66 17.75 -15.63
C ASN A 80 6.65 16.73 -14.47
N PRO A 81 7.40 15.63 -14.60
CA PRO A 81 7.38 14.54 -13.65
C PRO A 81 8.12 14.89 -12.34
N PHE A 82 7.75 14.19 -11.27
CA PHE A 82 8.52 14.21 -10.04
C PHE A 82 9.82 13.43 -10.22
N SER A 83 10.96 14.06 -10.01
CA SER A 83 12.30 13.47 -10.12
C SER A 83 13.11 13.55 -8.81
N GLY A 84 12.45 13.96 -7.74
CA GLY A 84 13.05 14.13 -6.43
C GLY A 84 13.08 12.84 -5.60
N ASN A 85 13.29 13.03 -4.30
CA ASN A 85 13.26 11.95 -3.32
C ASN A 85 12.19 12.25 -2.28
N TYR A 86 11.32 11.28 -2.01
CA TYR A 86 10.31 11.36 -0.97
C TYR A 86 10.49 10.21 0.03
N ASP A 87 10.86 10.57 1.25
CA ASP A 87 10.98 9.61 2.36
C ASP A 87 9.79 9.80 3.32
N GLY A 88 8.86 8.88 3.31
CA GLY A 88 7.72 8.87 4.24
C GLY A 88 8.11 8.64 5.69
N ASN A 89 9.39 8.26 5.96
CA ASN A 89 9.94 8.11 7.30
C ASN A 89 9.08 7.21 8.21
N ASN A 90 8.42 6.23 7.61
CA ASN A 90 7.45 5.30 8.21
C ASN A 90 6.17 5.95 8.75
N HIS A 91 5.84 7.14 8.31
CA HIS A 91 4.54 7.76 8.56
C HIS A 91 3.48 7.32 7.55
N SER A 92 2.23 7.62 7.86
CA SER A 92 1.08 7.30 7.01
C SER A 92 0.48 8.52 6.31
N ILE A 93 -0.13 8.27 5.15
CA ILE A 93 -1.07 9.18 4.48
C ILE A 93 -2.43 8.49 4.46
N LYS A 94 -3.43 9.15 5.04
CA LYS A 94 -4.82 8.67 5.17
C LYS A 94 -5.78 9.52 4.35
N GLY A 95 -6.90 8.92 3.93
CA GLY A 95 -7.94 9.65 3.22
C GLY A 95 -7.56 10.07 1.80
N LEU A 96 -6.61 9.38 1.15
CA LEU A 96 -6.28 9.63 -0.25
C LEU A 96 -7.48 9.24 -1.13
N LEU A 97 -8.21 10.25 -1.58
CA LEU A 97 -9.32 10.12 -2.51
C LEU A 97 -8.94 10.77 -3.84
N ILE A 98 -9.06 10.03 -4.94
CA ILE A 98 -8.89 10.54 -6.31
C ILE A 98 -10.04 10.03 -7.18
N LYS A 99 -10.79 10.97 -7.81
CA LYS A 99 -11.91 10.66 -8.72
C LYS A 99 -11.65 11.31 -10.08
N ARG A 100 -10.87 10.65 -10.91
CA ARG A 100 -10.41 11.18 -12.20
C ARG A 100 -10.48 10.11 -13.29
N GLU A 101 -11.66 9.51 -13.46
CA GLU A 101 -11.92 8.36 -14.35
C GLU A 101 -11.42 8.52 -15.78
N ASN A 102 -11.27 9.75 -16.28
CA ASN A 102 -10.80 10.04 -17.64
C ASN A 102 -9.32 10.45 -17.70
N ASN A 103 -8.61 10.45 -16.57
CA ASN A 103 -7.22 10.84 -16.52
C ASN A 103 -6.30 9.62 -16.46
N ASP A 104 -5.21 9.70 -17.20
CA ASP A 104 -4.08 8.78 -17.09
C ASP A 104 -3.10 9.25 -16.00
N PHE A 105 -2.23 8.35 -15.58
CA PHE A 105 -1.16 8.62 -14.61
C PHE A 105 -1.68 9.10 -13.27
N VAL A 106 -2.52 8.28 -12.65
CA VAL A 106 -3.24 8.63 -11.42
C VAL A 106 -2.66 7.92 -10.20
N GLY A 107 -2.35 8.67 -9.14
CA GLY A 107 -1.82 8.18 -7.87
C GLY A 107 -1.49 9.33 -6.91
N LEU A 108 -0.91 9.05 -5.75
CA LEU A 108 -0.33 10.10 -4.90
C LEU A 108 0.67 10.93 -5.72
N PHE A 109 1.57 10.22 -6.41
CA PHE A 109 2.41 10.75 -7.49
C PHE A 109 1.82 10.29 -8.82
N GLY A 110 1.62 11.21 -9.76
CA GLY A 110 1.08 10.90 -11.09
C GLY A 110 2.15 10.29 -11.98
N CYS A 111 3.12 11.10 -12.38
CA CYS A 111 4.25 10.64 -13.18
C CYS A 111 5.56 10.98 -12.45
N VAL A 112 6.45 10.00 -12.35
CA VAL A 112 7.77 10.17 -11.74
C VAL A 112 8.86 9.71 -12.71
N VAL A 113 10.07 10.31 -12.62
CA VAL A 113 11.23 9.93 -13.43
C VAL A 113 12.43 9.81 -12.52
N ASP A 114 13.06 8.63 -12.52
CA ASP A 114 14.29 8.36 -11.76
C ASP A 114 14.22 8.73 -10.27
N ALA A 115 13.00 8.84 -9.74
CA ALA A 115 12.71 9.26 -8.38
C ALA A 115 12.96 8.15 -7.36
N LYS A 116 13.10 8.52 -6.09
CA LYS A 116 13.12 7.57 -4.98
C LYS A 116 11.98 7.87 -4.02
N ILE A 117 11.08 6.91 -3.86
CA ILE A 117 9.94 7.00 -2.96
C ILE A 117 10.03 5.83 -1.98
N LYS A 118 10.07 6.11 -0.69
CA LYS A 118 10.30 5.06 0.31
C LYS A 118 9.63 5.33 1.65
N ASN A 119 9.49 4.24 2.45
CA ASN A 119 9.09 4.27 3.86
C ASN A 119 7.74 4.98 4.11
N LEU A 120 6.71 4.63 3.34
CA LEU A 120 5.41 5.30 3.40
C LEU A 120 4.27 4.28 3.51
N ALA A 121 3.31 4.55 4.41
CA ALA A 121 2.02 3.86 4.42
C ALA A 121 0.95 4.72 3.74
N ILE A 122 0.17 4.13 2.83
CA ILE A 122 -1.04 4.73 2.25
C ILE A 122 -2.23 3.92 2.76
N VAL A 123 -3.05 4.55 3.59
CA VAL A 123 -4.09 3.86 4.36
C VAL A 123 -5.46 4.12 3.77
N ASN A 124 -6.12 3.03 3.36
CA ASN A 124 -7.47 3.01 2.81
C ASN A 124 -7.69 4.00 1.64
N PRO A 125 -6.84 4.00 0.60
CA PRO A 125 -7.01 4.88 -0.55
C PRO A 125 -8.25 4.50 -1.37
N ILE A 126 -8.91 5.51 -1.96
CA ILE A 126 -9.98 5.34 -2.94
C ILE A 126 -9.59 6.08 -4.20
N ILE A 127 -9.25 5.34 -5.26
CA ILE A 127 -8.66 5.91 -6.47
C ILE A 127 -9.40 5.40 -7.70
N GLU A 128 -9.84 6.33 -8.53
CA GLU A 128 -10.45 6.08 -9.83
C GLU A 128 -9.71 6.88 -10.91
N GLY A 129 -9.20 6.18 -11.91
CA GLY A 129 -8.46 6.75 -13.06
C GLY A 129 -8.77 6.04 -14.35
N ASN A 130 -8.10 6.41 -15.45
CA ASN A 130 -8.20 5.73 -16.74
C ASN A 130 -7.06 4.71 -16.88
N ASN A 131 -5.90 5.12 -17.36
CA ASN A 131 -4.75 4.24 -17.52
C ASN A 131 -3.62 4.63 -16.58
N ASP A 132 -2.74 3.67 -16.29
CA ASP A 132 -1.58 3.86 -15.43
C ASP A 132 -1.99 4.39 -14.03
N VAL A 133 -2.71 3.54 -13.30
CA VAL A 133 -3.32 3.89 -12.00
C VAL A 133 -2.67 3.08 -10.88
N GLY A 134 -2.17 3.78 -9.86
CA GLY A 134 -1.59 3.14 -8.67
C GLY A 134 -1.67 4.04 -7.44
N ALA A 135 -1.81 3.49 -6.24
CA ALA A 135 -1.96 4.33 -5.05
C ALA A 135 -0.72 5.18 -4.76
N CYS A 136 0.47 4.62 -4.95
CA CYS A 136 1.72 5.36 -4.77
C CYS A 136 2.08 6.15 -6.04
N VAL A 137 2.15 5.49 -7.19
CA VAL A 137 2.62 6.07 -8.45
C VAL A 137 1.70 5.63 -9.60
N GLY A 138 1.22 6.57 -10.40
CA GLY A 138 0.52 6.27 -11.64
C GLY A 138 1.49 5.66 -12.66
N CYS A 139 2.53 6.40 -13.04
CA CYS A 139 3.54 5.96 -13.98
C CYS A 139 4.96 6.24 -13.46
N PHE A 140 5.76 5.19 -13.34
CA PHE A 140 7.19 5.31 -13.06
C PHE A 140 7.95 5.26 -14.39
N CYS A 141 8.49 6.40 -14.81
CA CYS A 141 9.28 6.49 -16.02
C CYS A 141 10.78 6.37 -15.73
N TYR A 142 11.53 5.79 -16.64
CA TYR A 142 12.99 5.86 -16.66
C TYR A 142 13.46 6.67 -17.88
N SER A 143 14.38 7.60 -17.66
CA SER A 143 14.83 8.53 -18.69
C SER A 143 16.03 7.98 -19.48
N ASN A 144 16.07 8.29 -20.78
CA ASN A 144 17.25 8.05 -21.62
C ASN A 144 18.49 8.86 -21.16
N GLU A 145 18.28 9.90 -20.35
CA GLU A 145 19.32 10.73 -19.77
C GLU A 145 19.59 10.39 -18.29
N CYS A 146 19.07 9.24 -17.85
CA CYS A 146 19.20 8.74 -16.47
C CYS A 146 20.61 8.91 -15.93
N THR A 147 20.72 9.52 -14.80
CA THR A 147 21.99 9.62 -14.05
C THR A 147 21.94 8.87 -12.73
N THR A 148 20.77 8.37 -12.34
CA THR A 148 20.50 7.70 -11.06
C THR A 148 19.56 6.53 -11.25
N ASN A 149 19.61 5.57 -10.34
CA ASN A 149 18.65 4.50 -10.23
C ASN A 149 17.39 5.01 -9.51
N GLY A 150 16.23 4.69 -10.06
CA GLY A 150 14.95 4.99 -9.42
C GLY A 150 14.46 3.85 -8.53
N SER A 151 13.65 4.17 -7.51
CA SER A 151 13.07 3.13 -6.66
C SER A 151 11.76 3.49 -6.00
N ILE A 152 10.95 2.44 -5.76
CA ILE A 152 9.81 2.42 -4.85
C ILE A 152 10.15 1.35 -3.81
N GLU A 153 10.41 1.75 -2.57
CA GLU A 153 10.92 0.84 -1.55
C GLU A 153 10.18 0.99 -0.23
N ASN A 154 9.83 -0.15 0.40
CA ASN A 154 9.20 -0.16 1.71
C ASN A 154 7.95 0.75 1.74
N ILE A 155 6.99 0.46 0.86
CA ILE A 155 5.69 1.11 0.79
C ILE A 155 4.63 0.11 1.23
N ALA A 156 3.69 0.54 2.06
CA ALA A 156 2.51 -0.23 2.44
C ALA A 156 1.24 0.44 1.93
N VAL A 157 0.45 -0.25 1.09
CA VAL A 157 -0.89 0.18 0.70
C VAL A 157 -1.88 -0.74 1.39
N ILE A 158 -2.50 -0.27 2.46
CA ILE A 158 -3.38 -1.09 3.30
C ILE A 158 -4.84 -0.80 3.02
N SER A 159 -5.58 -1.86 2.68
CA SER A 159 -6.99 -1.78 2.29
C SER A 159 -7.23 -0.79 1.13
N GLY A 160 -8.46 -0.33 0.97
CA GLY A 160 -8.83 0.63 -0.06
C GLY A 160 -9.17 0.01 -1.41
N LYS A 161 -9.50 0.88 -2.37
CA LYS A 161 -9.93 0.47 -3.70
C LYS A 161 -9.22 1.30 -4.78
N ILE A 162 -8.60 0.61 -5.72
CA ILE A 162 -7.95 1.21 -6.88
C ILE A 162 -8.64 0.70 -8.14
N LYS A 163 -9.21 1.61 -8.91
CA LYS A 163 -9.97 1.30 -10.11
C LYS A 163 -9.46 2.08 -11.31
N GLY A 164 -9.42 1.41 -12.47
CA GLY A 164 -9.06 2.03 -13.73
C GLY A 164 -9.43 1.18 -14.93
N ASN A 165 -8.96 1.60 -16.10
CA ASN A 165 -9.22 0.92 -17.36
C ASN A 165 -8.07 -0.06 -17.67
N ASN A 166 -6.82 0.45 -17.71
CA ASN A 166 -5.68 -0.36 -18.09
C ASN A 166 -4.43 0.00 -17.26
N HIS A 167 -3.52 -0.95 -17.05
CA HIS A 167 -2.30 -0.79 -16.24
C HIS A 167 -2.63 -0.34 -14.80
N VAL A 168 -3.46 -1.09 -14.11
CA VAL A 168 -3.93 -0.75 -12.78
C VAL A 168 -3.27 -1.64 -11.73
N ALA A 169 -2.71 -1.05 -10.69
CA ALA A 169 -2.18 -1.83 -9.57
C ALA A 169 -2.32 -1.11 -8.24
N ALA A 170 -2.18 -1.85 -7.15
CA ALA A 170 -2.26 -1.23 -5.84
C ALA A 170 -1.11 -0.24 -5.57
N LEU A 171 0.08 -0.50 -6.11
CA LEU A 171 1.26 0.32 -5.82
C LEU A 171 1.64 1.24 -6.99
N ALA A 172 1.93 0.68 -8.18
CA ALA A 172 2.37 1.41 -9.36
C ALA A 172 1.61 0.94 -10.60
N GLY A 173 0.97 1.85 -11.32
CA GLY A 173 0.25 1.55 -12.56
C GLY A 173 1.18 0.98 -13.62
N SER A 174 2.28 1.69 -13.91
CA SER A 174 3.27 1.22 -14.89
C SER A 174 4.71 1.62 -14.57
N VAL A 175 5.66 0.90 -15.19
CA VAL A 175 7.09 1.24 -15.26
C VAL A 175 7.51 1.19 -16.73
N VAL A 176 7.74 2.35 -17.33
CA VAL A 176 7.94 2.47 -18.77
C VAL A 176 9.04 3.48 -19.13
N PRO A 177 9.62 3.41 -20.36
CA PRO A 177 10.58 4.41 -20.79
C PRO A 177 9.93 5.79 -20.92
N TYR A 178 10.62 6.81 -20.45
CA TYR A 178 10.23 8.22 -20.66
C TYR A 178 10.77 8.71 -21.99
N THR A 179 9.88 8.88 -22.96
CA THR A 179 10.23 9.39 -24.28
C THR A 179 9.97 10.88 -24.36
N ILE A 180 10.99 11.69 -24.05
CA ILE A 180 10.96 13.11 -24.45
C ILE A 180 11.18 13.17 -25.95
N ALA A 181 10.29 13.88 -26.66
CA ALA A 181 10.30 14.26 -28.07
C ALA A 181 11.45 13.76 -28.95
N GLN A 182 11.10 13.25 -30.13
CA GLN A 182 11.99 12.80 -31.19
C GLN A 182 13.30 13.62 -31.27
N GLY A 183 14.42 12.99 -30.96
CA GLY A 183 15.75 13.57 -31.17
C GLY A 183 16.76 13.46 -30.02
N ALA A 184 16.36 13.05 -28.84
CA ALA A 184 17.34 12.82 -27.76
C ALA A 184 18.06 11.48 -27.99
N PHE A 185 19.34 11.52 -28.29
CA PHE A 185 20.19 10.33 -28.40
C PHE A 185 20.63 9.85 -27.02
N PRO A 186 20.64 8.53 -26.76
CA PRO A 186 21.14 7.99 -25.49
C PRO A 186 22.63 8.37 -25.30
N ARG A 187 23.01 8.63 -24.04
CA ARG A 187 24.40 8.95 -23.72
C ARG A 187 25.31 7.77 -24.04
N LEU A 188 26.47 8.08 -24.60
CA LEU A 188 27.52 7.15 -24.96
C LEU A 188 28.20 6.57 -23.72
N GLY A 189 28.12 5.25 -23.52
CA GLY A 189 28.87 4.51 -22.50
C GLY A 189 28.01 3.44 -21.81
N GLY A 190 28.39 2.19 -21.83
CA GLY A 190 27.66 1.02 -21.33
C GLY A 190 27.22 1.12 -19.86
N VAL A 191 26.18 1.91 -19.58
CA VAL A 191 25.64 2.12 -18.24
C VAL A 191 24.34 1.36 -18.10
N THR A 192 24.24 0.56 -17.04
CA THR A 192 22.98 -0.12 -16.67
C THR A 192 22.28 0.71 -15.60
N PHE A 193 21.06 1.12 -15.86
CA PHE A 193 20.17 1.74 -14.88
C PHE A 193 19.22 0.71 -14.32
N THR A 194 18.88 0.85 -13.06
CA THR A 194 17.96 -0.06 -12.39
C THR A 194 16.78 0.69 -11.80
N THR A 195 15.57 0.30 -12.17
CA THR A 195 14.36 0.68 -11.44
C THR A 195 13.96 -0.48 -10.55
N THR A 196 13.79 -0.21 -9.27
CA THR A 196 13.50 -1.24 -8.25
C THR A 196 12.15 -0.97 -7.60
N ILE A 197 11.30 -2.00 -7.51
CA ILE A 197 10.11 -2.03 -6.65
C ILE A 197 10.35 -3.15 -5.64
N SER A 198 10.59 -2.79 -4.37
CA SER A 198 10.97 -3.80 -3.38
C SER A 198 10.47 -3.51 -1.97
N ASN A 199 10.34 -4.60 -1.19
CA ASN A 199 9.93 -4.55 0.21
C ASN A 199 8.55 -3.89 0.41
N CYS A 200 7.67 -3.98 -0.58
CA CYS A 200 6.36 -3.36 -0.54
C CYS A 200 5.28 -4.36 -0.15
N TYR A 201 4.24 -3.82 0.46
CA TYR A 201 3.05 -4.58 0.85
C TYR A 201 1.79 -3.95 0.27
N SER A 202 0.83 -4.77 -0.16
CA SER A 202 -0.52 -4.32 -0.48
C SER A 202 -1.58 -5.30 -0.01
N SER A 203 -2.67 -4.77 0.54
CA SER A 203 -3.93 -5.48 0.77
C SER A 203 -5.10 -4.77 0.10
N ALA A 204 -4.84 -3.79 -0.76
CA ALA A 204 -5.86 -3.05 -1.47
C ALA A 204 -6.56 -3.90 -2.54
N ASN A 205 -7.82 -3.58 -2.81
CA ASN A 205 -8.58 -4.17 -3.89
C ASN A 205 -8.31 -3.42 -5.20
N VAL A 206 -7.99 -4.16 -6.26
CA VAL A 206 -7.69 -3.63 -7.58
C VAL A 206 -8.74 -4.10 -8.59
N GLU A 207 -9.31 -3.16 -9.34
CA GLU A 207 -10.30 -3.42 -10.38
C GLU A 207 -9.87 -2.76 -11.69
N ALA A 208 -9.80 -3.53 -12.78
CA ALA A 208 -9.49 -2.99 -14.11
C ALA A 208 -10.30 -3.65 -15.22
N GLU A 209 -10.47 -2.89 -16.33
CA GLU A 209 -11.06 -3.47 -17.55
C GLU A 209 -10.08 -4.39 -18.27
N ASP A 210 -8.76 -4.15 -18.22
CA ASP A 210 -7.78 -4.98 -18.92
C ASP A 210 -6.63 -5.43 -18.01
N ILE A 211 -5.48 -4.79 -18.02
CA ILE A 211 -4.26 -5.23 -17.31
C ILE A 211 -4.29 -4.76 -15.87
N CYS A 212 -4.22 -5.68 -14.91
CA CYS A 212 -4.11 -5.32 -13.52
C CYS A 212 -3.29 -6.28 -12.67
N ALA A 213 -2.79 -5.75 -11.54
CA ALA A 213 -2.02 -6.53 -10.58
C ALA A 213 -2.05 -5.97 -9.15
N GLY A 214 -1.49 -6.75 -8.23
CA GLY A 214 -1.37 -6.34 -6.82
C GLY A 214 -0.24 -5.34 -6.54
N ILE A 215 0.85 -5.36 -7.32
CA ILE A 215 2.02 -4.50 -7.08
C ILE A 215 2.29 -3.56 -8.26
N CYS A 216 2.44 -4.07 -9.47
CA CYS A 216 2.68 -3.26 -10.65
C CYS A 216 1.83 -3.74 -11.83
N GLY A 217 1.10 -2.83 -12.48
CA GLY A 217 0.20 -3.19 -13.58
C GLY A 217 0.96 -3.58 -14.84
N TYR A 218 1.88 -2.74 -15.28
CA TYR A 218 2.55 -2.90 -16.56
C TYR A 218 4.03 -2.51 -16.49
N VAL A 219 4.87 -3.29 -17.17
CA VAL A 219 6.30 -3.00 -17.25
C VAL A 219 6.79 -3.15 -18.68
N VAL A 220 7.51 -2.14 -19.15
CA VAL A 220 8.30 -2.23 -20.38
C VAL A 220 9.77 -2.20 -20.04
N SER A 221 10.51 -3.25 -20.34
CA SER A 221 11.96 -3.27 -20.25
C SER A 221 12.57 -3.17 -21.64
N GLY A 222 13.75 -2.56 -21.78
CA GLY A 222 14.35 -2.42 -23.10
C GLY A 222 15.82 -2.06 -23.08
N ASP A 223 16.46 -2.38 -24.20
CA ASP A 223 17.86 -2.05 -24.46
C ASP A 223 17.94 -1.11 -25.66
N TYR A 224 18.78 -0.09 -25.57
CA TYR A 224 19.12 0.78 -26.69
C TYR A 224 20.51 0.43 -27.21
N TYR A 225 20.62 0.18 -28.52
CA TYR A 225 21.89 -0.02 -29.22
C TYR A 225 22.14 1.12 -30.22
N TYR A 226 23.35 1.63 -30.21
CA TYR A 226 23.79 2.60 -31.19
C TYR A 226 25.05 2.12 -31.90
N TYR A 227 25.03 2.13 -33.24
CA TYR A 227 26.20 1.87 -34.09
C TYR A 227 26.62 3.11 -34.85
N SER A 228 27.91 3.45 -34.75
CA SER A 228 28.52 4.47 -35.57
C SER A 228 29.02 3.88 -36.89
N SER A 229 28.62 4.43 -38.03
CA SER A 229 29.01 3.99 -39.37
C SER A 229 30.47 4.29 -39.78
N ALA A 230 31.26 4.85 -38.88
CA ALA A 230 32.64 5.28 -39.16
C ALA A 230 33.71 4.28 -38.73
N GLY A 231 33.53 2.98 -38.96
CA GLY A 231 34.64 1.99 -38.90
C GLY A 231 35.29 1.74 -37.54
N SER A 232 34.92 2.43 -36.49
CA SER A 232 35.39 2.20 -35.15
C SER A 232 34.39 1.36 -34.36
N LYS A 233 34.85 0.20 -33.86
CA LYS A 233 34.09 -0.69 -33.00
C LYS A 233 33.76 -0.02 -31.66
N GLY A 234 32.83 0.91 -31.63
CA GLY A 234 32.27 1.46 -30.41
C GLY A 234 30.84 0.90 -30.22
N GLN A 235 30.70 -0.15 -29.44
CA GLN A 235 29.40 -0.62 -28.97
C GLN A 235 29.00 0.25 -27.78
N TYR A 236 27.82 0.86 -27.84
CA TYR A 236 27.26 1.64 -26.74
C TYR A 236 25.97 0.96 -26.30
N TYR A 237 25.94 0.51 -25.09
CA TYR A 237 24.77 -0.14 -24.51
C TYR A 237 24.18 0.77 -23.43
N GLN A 238 22.90 0.94 -23.46
CA GLN A 238 22.14 1.42 -22.31
C GLN A 238 21.11 0.35 -21.99
N CYS A 239 21.26 -0.31 -20.86
CA CYS A 239 20.40 -1.38 -20.41
C CYS A 239 19.55 -0.88 -19.24
N TYR A 240 18.24 -1.09 -19.31
CA TYR A 240 17.32 -0.81 -18.22
C TYR A 240 16.96 -2.11 -17.53
N LYS A 241 17.48 -2.27 -16.33
CA LYS A 241 17.14 -3.38 -15.47
C LYS A 241 15.95 -3.01 -14.61
N ILE A 242 14.93 -3.86 -14.61
CA ILE A 242 13.77 -3.71 -13.72
C ILE A 242 13.78 -4.86 -12.73
N VAL A 243 13.70 -4.51 -11.45
CA VAL A 243 13.73 -5.46 -10.34
C VAL A 243 12.45 -5.30 -9.54
N ILE A 244 11.64 -6.36 -9.49
CA ILE A 244 10.44 -6.45 -8.65
C ILE A 244 10.68 -7.59 -7.67
N CYS A 245 11.03 -7.25 -6.44
CA CYS A 245 11.44 -8.27 -5.48
C CYS A 245 10.99 -7.97 -4.04
N ASP A 246 10.85 -9.03 -3.27
CA ASP A 246 10.55 -8.95 -1.84
C ASP A 246 9.23 -8.23 -1.52
N ASN A 247 8.25 -8.31 -2.44
CA ASN A 247 6.94 -7.70 -2.27
C ASN A 247 5.90 -8.73 -1.86
N ARG A 248 4.85 -8.29 -1.16
CA ARG A 248 3.71 -9.11 -0.82
C ARG A 248 2.40 -8.41 -1.15
N CYS A 249 1.45 -9.16 -1.75
CA CYS A 249 0.09 -8.69 -2.00
C CYS A 249 -0.92 -9.69 -1.43
N ASP A 250 -1.79 -9.19 -0.56
CA ASP A 250 -2.89 -9.92 0.07
C ASP A 250 -4.27 -9.45 -0.43
N GLY A 251 -4.32 -8.50 -1.37
CA GLY A 251 -5.52 -7.87 -1.89
C GLY A 251 -6.36 -8.75 -2.83
N VAL A 252 -7.52 -8.25 -3.22
CA VAL A 252 -8.39 -8.85 -4.23
C VAL A 252 -8.14 -8.16 -5.57
N ILE A 253 -7.77 -8.93 -6.59
CA ILE A 253 -7.47 -8.43 -7.92
C ILE A 253 -8.55 -8.93 -8.90
N TYR A 254 -9.19 -7.99 -9.58
CA TYR A 254 -10.30 -8.26 -10.46
C TYR A 254 -10.15 -7.54 -11.80
N GLY A 255 -10.30 -8.27 -12.91
CA GLY A 255 -10.20 -7.67 -14.25
C GLY A 255 -10.63 -8.62 -15.37
N ASN A 256 -10.51 -8.16 -16.63
CA ASN A 256 -10.85 -8.98 -17.77
C ASN A 256 -9.65 -9.77 -18.29
N ASN A 257 -8.56 -9.08 -18.67
CA ASN A 257 -7.39 -9.72 -19.29
C ASN A 257 -6.13 -9.42 -18.48
N ASN A 258 -5.11 -10.30 -18.62
CA ASN A 258 -3.80 -10.11 -18.00
C ASN A 258 -3.86 -9.73 -16.50
N VAL A 259 -4.61 -10.52 -15.75
CA VAL A 259 -4.82 -10.31 -14.32
C VAL A 259 -3.81 -11.13 -13.53
N SER A 260 -2.95 -10.47 -12.78
CA SER A 260 -1.86 -11.12 -12.06
C SER A 260 -1.76 -10.67 -10.60
N GLY A 261 -1.19 -11.53 -9.75
CA GLY A 261 -1.05 -11.22 -8.32
C GLY A 261 0.02 -10.16 -8.01
N ILE A 262 1.11 -10.12 -8.79
CA ILE A 262 2.25 -9.23 -8.55
C ILE A 262 2.47 -8.27 -9.71
N LEU A 263 2.67 -8.77 -10.94
CA LEU A 263 2.90 -7.96 -12.13
C LEU A 263 1.90 -8.35 -13.22
N GLY A 264 1.07 -7.41 -13.65
CA GLY A 264 -0.03 -7.61 -14.59
C GLY A 264 0.44 -8.06 -15.96
N PHE A 265 1.36 -7.31 -16.56
CA PHE A 265 1.91 -7.66 -17.87
C PHE A 265 3.31 -7.07 -18.06
N SER A 266 4.16 -7.81 -18.75
CA SER A 266 5.50 -7.34 -19.07
C SER A 266 5.79 -7.44 -20.55
N GLU A 267 6.38 -6.39 -21.10
CA GLU A 267 6.91 -6.37 -22.46
C GLU A 267 8.42 -6.13 -22.47
N ALA A 268 9.09 -6.79 -23.39
CA ALA A 268 10.46 -6.48 -23.73
C ALA A 268 10.47 -5.67 -25.03
N TRP A 269 11.20 -4.58 -25.01
CA TRP A 269 11.34 -3.73 -26.17
C TRP A 269 12.81 -3.60 -26.57
N SER A 270 13.11 -3.68 -27.87
CA SER A 270 14.40 -3.32 -28.42
C SER A 270 14.22 -2.32 -29.54
N ALA A 271 15.01 -1.25 -29.53
CA ALA A 271 15.14 -0.38 -30.68
C ALA A 271 16.50 -0.57 -31.31
N SER A 272 16.53 -0.96 -32.57
CA SER A 272 17.71 -0.84 -33.40
C SER A 272 17.61 0.45 -34.22
N TYR A 273 18.63 1.30 -34.13
CA TYR A 273 18.72 2.49 -34.95
C TYR A 273 19.68 2.23 -36.10
N HIS A 274 19.22 2.42 -37.36
CA HIS A 274 20.06 2.29 -38.53
C HIS A 274 20.73 3.64 -38.88
N VAL A 275 22.05 3.65 -38.84
CA VAL A 275 22.83 4.74 -39.43
C VAL A 275 23.66 4.14 -40.55
N GLY A 276 23.22 4.32 -41.79
CA GLY A 276 23.91 3.80 -42.97
C GLY A 276 23.48 2.39 -43.42
N GLN A 277 24.21 1.82 -44.39
CA GLN A 277 23.84 0.59 -45.09
C GLN A 277 24.01 -0.74 -44.33
N TYR A 278 24.30 -0.72 -43.05
CA TYR A 278 24.56 -1.93 -42.24
C TYR A 278 23.47 -2.15 -41.21
N ALA A 279 22.73 -3.24 -41.40
CA ALA A 279 21.82 -3.76 -40.41
C ALA A 279 22.58 -4.69 -39.47
N VAL A 280 22.48 -4.49 -38.16
CA VAL A 280 22.97 -5.44 -37.18
C VAL A 280 21.78 -5.98 -36.40
N TYR A 281 21.64 -7.28 -36.43
CA TYR A 281 20.68 -8.01 -35.62
C TYR A 281 21.29 -8.29 -34.27
N GLU A 282 20.61 -7.92 -33.19
CA GLU A 282 21.05 -8.28 -31.85
C GLU A 282 19.97 -8.94 -31.02
N GLU A 283 20.41 -9.81 -30.15
CA GLU A 283 19.57 -10.49 -29.18
C GLU A 283 18.95 -9.48 -28.20
N LEU A 284 17.64 -9.56 -28.06
CA LEU A 284 16.89 -8.90 -26.99
C LEU A 284 17.44 -9.34 -25.64
N ARG A 285 18.04 -8.45 -24.89
CA ARG A 285 18.44 -8.65 -23.50
C ARG A 285 17.57 -7.80 -22.59
N SER A 286 16.35 -8.21 -22.34
CA SER A 286 15.61 -7.61 -21.27
C SER A 286 16.14 -8.15 -19.95
N ASN A 287 16.60 -7.28 -19.07
CA ASN A 287 17.01 -7.62 -17.72
C ASN A 287 15.87 -7.32 -16.75
N MET A 288 14.86 -8.17 -16.75
CA MET A 288 13.80 -8.11 -15.75
C MET A 288 13.99 -9.24 -14.75
N ASN A 289 13.98 -8.87 -13.46
CA ASN A 289 14.15 -9.80 -12.36
C ASN A 289 12.93 -9.71 -11.43
N ILE A 290 12.17 -10.81 -11.37
CA ILE A 290 10.95 -10.93 -10.56
C ILE A 290 11.19 -12.07 -9.58
N GLN A 291 11.50 -11.73 -8.33
CA GLN A 291 11.91 -12.75 -7.36
C GLN A 291 11.48 -12.45 -5.93
N ARG A 292 11.26 -13.52 -5.18
CA ARG A 292 10.88 -13.46 -3.75
C ARG A 292 9.64 -12.62 -3.49
N ASN A 293 8.69 -12.61 -4.45
CA ASN A 293 7.41 -11.97 -4.25
C ASN A 293 6.38 -13.00 -3.77
N ILE A 294 5.43 -12.54 -2.97
CA ILE A 294 4.36 -13.36 -2.41
C ILE A 294 3.01 -12.78 -2.84
N PHE A 295 2.18 -13.61 -3.48
CA PHE A 295 0.77 -13.30 -3.67
C PHE A 295 -0.08 -14.20 -2.78
N ALA A 296 -0.80 -13.61 -1.83
CA ALA A 296 -1.63 -14.31 -0.86
C ALA A 296 -3.11 -13.86 -0.87
N GLY A 297 -3.49 -13.07 -1.86
CA GLY A 297 -4.84 -12.56 -2.05
C GLY A 297 -5.78 -13.49 -2.82
N SER A 298 -6.77 -12.89 -3.47
CA SER A 298 -7.68 -13.53 -4.41
C SER A 298 -7.60 -12.87 -5.77
N LEU A 299 -7.83 -13.64 -6.85
CA LEU A 299 -7.74 -13.13 -8.20
C LEU A 299 -8.87 -13.69 -9.07
N GLU A 300 -9.51 -12.80 -9.84
CA GLU A 300 -10.53 -13.16 -10.83
C GLU A 300 -10.25 -12.49 -12.17
N ALA A 301 -10.07 -13.30 -13.22
CA ALA A 301 -9.94 -12.87 -14.62
C ALA A 301 -11.16 -13.33 -15.43
N LYS A 302 -11.96 -12.40 -15.93
CA LYS A 302 -13.18 -12.72 -16.70
C LYS A 302 -12.93 -13.10 -18.14
N GLY A 303 -11.94 -12.46 -18.80
CA GLY A 303 -11.72 -12.56 -20.24
C GLY A 303 -10.65 -13.56 -20.65
N THR A 304 -9.56 -13.68 -19.90
CA THR A 304 -8.41 -14.53 -20.26
C THR A 304 -7.88 -15.33 -19.08
N ASN A 305 -6.57 -15.31 -18.88
CA ASN A 305 -5.88 -16.11 -17.88
C ASN A 305 -5.79 -15.39 -16.52
N ALA A 306 -5.92 -16.14 -15.45
CA ALA A 306 -5.58 -15.73 -14.10
C ALA A 306 -4.18 -16.22 -13.74
N VAL A 307 -3.27 -15.32 -13.34
CA VAL A 307 -1.87 -15.66 -13.09
C VAL A 307 -1.45 -15.20 -11.69
N GLY A 308 -1.01 -16.13 -10.85
CA GLY A 308 -0.70 -15.82 -9.44
C GLY A 308 0.47 -14.84 -9.24
N ILE A 309 1.48 -14.84 -10.10
CA ILE A 309 2.64 -13.96 -9.95
C ILE A 309 2.73 -12.97 -11.12
N VAL A 310 3.00 -13.42 -12.35
CA VAL A 310 3.25 -12.50 -13.47
C VAL A 310 2.81 -13.05 -14.81
N THR A 311 2.16 -12.20 -15.61
CA THR A 311 1.92 -12.46 -17.04
C THR A 311 3.10 -11.96 -17.86
N LEU A 312 3.80 -12.87 -18.53
CA LEU A 312 5.00 -12.60 -19.33
C LEU A 312 4.67 -12.60 -20.83
N ASN A 313 5.17 -11.60 -21.54
CA ASN A 313 5.28 -11.59 -23.00
C ASN A 313 6.72 -11.96 -23.44
N ASP A 314 7.13 -11.62 -24.65
CA ASP A 314 8.46 -11.96 -25.15
C ASP A 314 9.57 -11.19 -24.41
N GLY A 315 10.70 -11.86 -24.19
CA GLY A 315 11.88 -11.28 -23.51
C GLY A 315 12.63 -12.30 -22.65
N VAL A 316 13.78 -11.88 -22.10
CA VAL A 316 14.55 -12.67 -21.13
C VAL A 316 14.21 -12.19 -19.73
N PHE A 317 13.62 -13.06 -18.95
CA PHE A 317 13.18 -12.79 -17.59
C PHE A 317 13.83 -13.76 -16.62
N GLU A 318 14.13 -13.29 -15.42
CA GLU A 318 14.46 -14.12 -14.29
C GLU A 318 13.27 -14.14 -13.33
N VAL A 319 12.49 -15.22 -13.31
CA VAL A 319 11.33 -15.42 -12.44
C VAL A 319 11.60 -16.58 -11.52
N LYS A 320 12.01 -16.31 -10.29
CA LYS A 320 12.41 -17.36 -9.36
C LYS A 320 12.11 -17.02 -7.91
N ASN A 321 11.99 -18.08 -7.11
CA ASN A 321 11.72 -17.96 -5.67
C ASN A 321 10.48 -17.11 -5.34
N ASN A 322 9.52 -16.99 -6.28
CA ASN A 322 8.23 -16.37 -5.98
C ASN A 322 7.28 -17.41 -5.38
N TYR A 323 6.33 -16.93 -4.63
CA TYR A 323 5.40 -17.77 -3.92
C TYR A 323 3.95 -17.34 -4.13
N CYS A 324 3.15 -18.23 -4.75
CA CYS A 324 1.70 -18.04 -4.87
C CYS A 324 0.97 -18.77 -3.74
N ASN A 325 0.47 -18.02 -2.78
CA ASN A 325 -0.34 -18.47 -1.67
C ASN A 325 -1.79 -17.98 -1.79
N ALA A 326 -2.26 -17.77 -3.00
CA ALA A 326 -3.61 -17.28 -3.24
C ALA A 326 -4.67 -18.13 -2.53
N SER A 327 -5.68 -17.47 -1.98
CA SER A 327 -6.85 -18.15 -1.45
C SER A 327 -7.71 -18.70 -2.59
N THR A 328 -7.91 -17.89 -3.64
CA THR A 328 -8.69 -18.26 -4.83
C THR A 328 -8.08 -17.67 -6.09
N LEU A 329 -8.02 -18.48 -7.15
CA LEU A 329 -7.75 -18.05 -8.51
C LEU A 329 -8.93 -18.45 -9.39
N THR A 330 -9.56 -17.49 -10.05
CA THR A 330 -10.72 -17.72 -10.93
C THR A 330 -10.45 -17.16 -12.31
N SER A 331 -10.82 -17.93 -13.34
CA SER A 331 -10.65 -17.53 -14.74
C SER A 331 -11.75 -18.10 -15.63
N SER A 332 -12.02 -17.44 -16.76
CA SER A 332 -12.83 -17.99 -17.83
C SER A 332 -12.07 -18.97 -18.74
N GLN A 333 -10.72 -18.91 -18.78
CA GLN A 333 -9.89 -19.72 -19.67
C GLN A 333 -8.89 -20.61 -18.93
N ASN A 334 -7.75 -20.02 -18.49
CA ASN A 334 -6.68 -20.80 -17.85
C ASN A 334 -6.24 -20.14 -16.54
N ILE A 335 -5.68 -20.96 -15.66
CA ILE A 335 -5.08 -20.53 -14.40
C ILE A 335 -3.63 -21.03 -14.36
N PHE A 336 -2.74 -20.12 -13.94
CA PHE A 336 -1.34 -20.41 -13.64
C PHE A 336 -0.99 -19.84 -12.27
N ARG A 337 -0.37 -20.63 -11.40
CA ARG A 337 0.02 -20.12 -10.08
C ARG A 337 1.20 -19.16 -10.14
N ILE A 338 2.11 -19.34 -11.09
CA ILE A 338 3.33 -18.52 -11.21
C ILE A 338 3.30 -17.68 -12.48
N THR A 339 3.30 -18.31 -13.66
CA THR A 339 3.31 -17.61 -14.95
C THR A 339 2.72 -18.47 -16.06
N GLY A 340 2.17 -17.87 -17.10
CA GLY A 340 1.67 -18.56 -18.29
C GLY A 340 2.75 -19.07 -19.26
N ARG A 341 4.05 -19.00 -18.90
CA ARG A 341 5.19 -19.47 -19.72
C ARG A 341 5.99 -20.53 -19.01
N SER A 342 6.52 -21.50 -19.76
CA SER A 342 7.42 -22.53 -19.23
C SER A 342 8.85 -22.00 -19.02
N GLY A 343 9.64 -22.73 -18.22
CA GLY A 343 11.06 -22.46 -17.99
C GLY A 343 11.38 -21.78 -16.66
N TYR A 344 10.42 -21.75 -15.72
CA TYR A 344 10.59 -21.10 -14.41
C TYR A 344 10.29 -22.04 -13.23
N PRO A 345 11.02 -23.16 -13.07
CA PRO A 345 10.72 -24.18 -12.06
C PRO A 345 11.02 -23.78 -10.63
N GLU A 346 11.88 -22.78 -10.41
CA GLU A 346 12.34 -22.35 -9.08
C GLU A 346 11.35 -21.44 -8.35
N ASN A 347 10.06 -21.84 -8.34
CA ASN A 347 8.99 -21.08 -7.69
C ASN A 347 8.12 -22.01 -6.84
N PHE A 348 7.36 -21.44 -5.90
CA PHE A 348 6.56 -22.17 -4.93
C PHE A 348 5.08 -21.82 -5.01
N SER A 349 4.24 -22.75 -4.57
CA SER A 349 2.80 -22.52 -4.50
C SER A 349 2.15 -23.23 -3.32
N TYR A 350 0.95 -22.76 -2.97
CA TYR A 350 0.10 -23.40 -1.96
C TYR A 350 -0.86 -24.40 -2.64
N ASN A 351 -0.84 -25.65 -2.20
CA ASN A 351 -1.68 -26.71 -2.78
C ASN A 351 -3.16 -26.62 -2.38
N GLY A 352 -3.50 -25.79 -1.38
CA GLY A 352 -4.88 -25.54 -0.96
C GLY A 352 -5.55 -24.34 -1.63
N THR A 353 -4.89 -23.69 -2.61
CA THR A 353 -5.49 -22.63 -3.42
C THR A 353 -6.70 -23.16 -4.17
N SER A 354 -7.86 -22.51 -3.99
CA SER A 354 -9.05 -22.81 -4.79
C SER A 354 -8.86 -22.30 -6.22
N THR A 355 -8.98 -23.19 -7.21
CA THR A 355 -8.77 -22.87 -8.62
C THR A 355 -10.02 -23.19 -9.43
N ILE A 356 -10.63 -22.15 -10.05
CA ILE A 356 -11.93 -22.24 -10.72
C ILE A 356 -11.82 -21.76 -12.15
N VAL A 357 -12.04 -22.65 -13.13
CA VAL A 357 -12.07 -22.31 -14.56
C VAL A 357 -13.49 -22.48 -15.09
N SER A 358 -14.06 -21.43 -15.67
CA SER A 358 -15.42 -21.41 -16.21
C SER A 358 -16.46 -21.98 -15.22
N GLY A 359 -16.34 -21.61 -13.94
CA GLY A 359 -17.21 -22.05 -12.85
C GLY A 359 -16.98 -23.48 -12.34
N LYS A 360 -15.92 -24.16 -12.79
CA LYS A 360 -15.59 -25.53 -12.38
C LYS A 360 -14.27 -25.54 -11.62
N ASN A 361 -14.22 -26.27 -10.51
CA ASN A 361 -12.97 -26.52 -9.80
C ASN A 361 -12.03 -27.34 -10.68
N VAL A 362 -10.77 -26.92 -10.76
CA VAL A 362 -9.69 -27.61 -11.45
C VAL A 362 -8.55 -27.89 -10.48
N VAL A 363 -7.79 -28.96 -10.74
CA VAL A 363 -6.58 -29.26 -9.99
C VAL A 363 -5.39 -28.93 -10.86
N LEU A 364 -4.49 -28.10 -10.35
CA LEU A 364 -3.27 -27.74 -11.06
C LEU A 364 -2.12 -28.63 -10.59
N GLU A 365 -1.42 -29.22 -11.54
CA GLU A 365 -0.22 -30.03 -11.29
C GLU A 365 1.01 -29.15 -11.08
N ASP A 366 1.99 -29.66 -10.34
CA ASP A 366 3.30 -29.05 -10.21
C ASP A 366 4.06 -29.12 -11.52
N ASN A 367 4.50 -27.98 -12.00
CA ASN A 367 5.26 -27.83 -13.24
C ASN A 367 5.88 -26.43 -13.33
N ASP A 368 6.54 -26.11 -14.43
CA ASP A 368 7.18 -24.81 -14.68
C ASP A 368 6.22 -23.61 -14.65
N TYR A 369 4.92 -23.82 -14.85
CA TYR A 369 3.90 -22.76 -14.82
C TYR A 369 3.35 -22.53 -13.42
N ASN A 370 3.36 -23.56 -12.59
CA ASN A 370 2.68 -23.58 -11.29
C ASN A 370 3.64 -23.61 -10.10
N GLY A 371 4.93 -23.88 -10.35
CA GLY A 371 5.91 -24.09 -9.28
C GLY A 371 5.67 -25.39 -8.51
N VAL A 372 6.46 -25.60 -7.47
CA VAL A 372 6.32 -26.73 -6.55
C VAL A 372 5.33 -26.38 -5.46
N SER A 373 4.32 -27.21 -5.23
CA SER A 373 3.27 -26.95 -4.26
C SER A 373 3.52 -27.60 -2.91
N TYR A 374 3.16 -26.87 -1.86
CA TYR A 374 3.28 -27.32 -0.46
C TYR A 374 2.00 -27.07 0.33
N GLY A 375 1.80 -27.84 1.38
CA GLY A 375 0.73 -27.62 2.35
C GLY A 375 1.01 -26.43 3.28
N LYS A 376 -0.05 -25.84 3.83
CA LYS A 376 0.00 -24.68 4.74
C LYS A 376 1.03 -24.84 5.86
N LYS A 377 1.04 -25.96 6.58
CA LYS A 377 1.96 -26.22 7.69
C LYS A 377 3.44 -26.21 7.28
N THR A 378 3.75 -26.61 6.04
CA THR A 378 5.11 -26.57 5.49
C THR A 378 5.51 -25.14 5.19
N LEU A 379 4.62 -24.37 4.53
CA LEU A 379 4.86 -22.99 4.12
C LEU A 379 4.93 -21.98 5.29
N MET A 380 4.45 -22.37 6.48
CA MET A 380 4.58 -21.61 7.72
C MET A 380 5.83 -21.97 8.51
N LYS A 381 6.87 -22.52 7.86
CA LYS A 381 8.15 -22.84 8.46
C LYS A 381 9.29 -22.17 7.71
N GLN A 382 10.18 -21.52 8.43
CA GLN A 382 11.36 -20.89 7.84
C GLN A 382 12.23 -21.90 7.10
N SER A 383 12.34 -23.13 7.61
CA SER A 383 13.12 -24.21 6.99
C SER A 383 12.67 -24.58 5.58
N THR A 384 11.43 -24.29 5.19
CA THR A 384 10.93 -24.51 3.83
C THR A 384 11.65 -23.64 2.80
N TYR A 385 12.17 -22.51 3.23
CA TYR A 385 12.81 -21.50 2.39
C TYR A 385 14.35 -21.58 2.42
N GLU A 386 14.91 -22.56 3.15
CA GLU A 386 16.36 -22.82 3.17
C GLU A 386 16.86 -23.23 1.78
N GLY A 387 17.99 -22.68 1.38
CA GLY A 387 18.55 -22.89 0.03
C GLY A 387 17.90 -22.05 -1.07
N THR A 388 16.89 -21.24 -0.73
CA THR A 388 16.31 -20.26 -1.63
C THR A 388 16.96 -18.88 -1.44
N ALA A 389 16.58 -17.90 -2.25
CA ALA A 389 17.04 -16.53 -2.11
C ALA A 389 16.26 -15.70 -1.07
N PHE A 390 15.30 -16.29 -0.33
CA PHE A 390 14.60 -15.59 0.75
C PHE A 390 15.57 -15.27 1.89
N ASP A 391 15.81 -13.97 2.12
CA ASP A 391 16.73 -13.49 3.17
C ASP A 391 15.99 -13.32 4.50
N PHE A 392 15.96 -14.38 5.30
CA PHE A 392 15.40 -14.35 6.66
C PHE A 392 16.32 -13.66 7.68
N ASN A 393 17.52 -13.26 7.33
CA ASN A 393 18.37 -12.49 8.21
C ASN A 393 17.99 -11.00 8.19
N ASN A 394 17.72 -10.43 7.01
CA ASN A 394 17.57 -8.99 6.85
C ASN A 394 16.17 -8.55 6.37
N ILE A 395 15.47 -9.36 5.57
CA ILE A 395 14.26 -8.94 4.87
C ILE A 395 13.01 -9.61 5.42
N TRP A 396 13.00 -10.94 5.45
CA TRP A 396 11.82 -11.72 5.78
C TRP A 396 11.81 -12.21 7.21
N THR A 397 10.63 -12.43 7.75
CA THR A 397 10.41 -13.13 9.01
C THR A 397 9.16 -14.01 8.91
N ILE A 398 8.98 -14.89 9.87
CA ILE A 398 7.86 -15.82 9.97
C ILE A 398 7.62 -16.12 11.43
N VAL A 399 6.37 -16.22 11.84
CA VAL A 399 5.98 -16.82 13.11
C VAL A 399 5.73 -18.29 12.84
N GLU A 400 6.64 -19.15 13.32
CA GLU A 400 6.65 -20.58 13.06
C GLU A 400 5.29 -21.24 13.36
N GLY A 401 4.69 -21.84 12.33
CA GLY A 401 3.41 -22.53 12.42
C GLY A 401 2.16 -21.64 12.43
N GLU A 402 2.33 -20.32 12.49
CA GLU A 402 1.23 -19.35 12.60
C GLU A 402 1.09 -18.44 11.40
N SER A 403 2.21 -17.90 10.87
CA SER A 403 2.18 -16.99 9.74
C SER A 403 2.92 -17.51 8.51
N PHE A 404 2.59 -16.98 7.34
CA PHE A 404 3.44 -17.03 6.16
C PHE A 404 4.53 -15.95 6.25
N PRO A 405 5.59 -15.98 5.40
CA PRO A 405 6.62 -14.95 5.43
C PRO A 405 6.06 -13.54 5.23
N TYR A 406 6.56 -12.59 6.01
CA TYR A 406 6.27 -11.16 5.89
C TYR A 406 7.56 -10.34 6.11
N ASN A 407 7.57 -9.08 5.71
CA ASN A 407 8.76 -8.24 5.76
C ASN A 407 9.07 -7.78 7.20
N LYS A 408 10.33 -7.88 7.62
CA LYS A 408 10.81 -7.47 8.96
C LYS A 408 10.63 -5.97 9.26
N LYS A 409 10.58 -5.13 8.25
CA LYS A 409 10.35 -3.68 8.40
C LYS A 409 8.89 -3.33 8.59
N GLN A 410 8.02 -4.31 8.43
CA GLN A 410 6.58 -4.20 8.58
C GLN A 410 6.17 -5.00 9.82
N ASP A 411 5.03 -4.67 10.40
CA ASP A 411 4.58 -5.35 11.61
C ASP A 411 3.97 -6.72 11.34
N SER A 412 3.96 -7.53 12.40
CA SER A 412 3.30 -8.82 12.39
C SER A 412 1.77 -8.67 12.32
N PRO A 413 1.04 -9.76 12.02
CA PRO A 413 -0.41 -9.78 12.15
C PRO A 413 -0.89 -9.29 13.50
N ALA A 414 -2.00 -8.56 13.52
CA ALA A 414 -2.62 -8.10 14.74
C ALA A 414 -3.14 -9.29 15.58
N ASP A 415 -2.95 -9.23 16.88
CA ASP A 415 -3.62 -10.12 17.82
C ASP A 415 -5.00 -9.55 18.14
N ILE A 416 -6.05 -10.20 17.61
CA ILE A 416 -7.44 -9.84 17.85
C ILE A 416 -7.99 -10.78 18.91
N THR A 417 -8.16 -10.30 20.13
CA THR A 417 -8.65 -11.08 21.24
C THR A 417 -10.17 -11.13 21.33
N LYS A 418 -10.86 -10.10 20.80
CA LYS A 418 -12.30 -10.02 20.81
C LYS A 418 -12.88 -9.15 19.71
N PHE A 419 -14.00 -9.61 19.11
CA PHE A 419 -14.83 -8.84 18.20
C PHE A 419 -16.31 -9.08 18.54
N ALA A 420 -16.98 -8.07 19.07
CA ALA A 420 -18.39 -8.13 19.45
C ALA A 420 -19.26 -7.33 18.48
N ALA A 421 -20.39 -7.91 18.04
CA ALA A 421 -21.42 -7.26 17.24
C ALA A 421 -22.54 -6.68 18.12
N GLY A 422 -23.31 -5.72 17.62
CA GLY A 422 -24.45 -5.11 18.30
C GLY A 422 -24.28 -3.62 18.58
N THR A 423 -25.17 -3.02 19.37
CA THR A 423 -25.23 -1.56 19.59
C THR A 423 -23.98 -0.97 20.28
N LYS A 424 -23.16 -1.79 20.90
CA LYS A 424 -21.86 -1.41 21.49
C LYS A 424 -20.74 -2.33 20.99
N GLY A 425 -20.69 -2.57 19.66
CA GLY A 425 -19.68 -3.39 19.03
C GLY A 425 -18.27 -2.82 19.25
N PHE A 426 -17.28 -3.68 19.34
CA PHE A 426 -15.89 -3.28 19.47
C PHE A 426 -14.94 -4.35 18.92
N VAL A 427 -13.71 -3.93 18.63
CA VAL A 427 -12.58 -4.81 18.32
C VAL A 427 -11.46 -4.47 19.28
N GLU A 428 -10.82 -5.47 19.85
CA GLU A 428 -9.72 -5.29 20.81
C GLU A 428 -8.65 -6.38 20.67
N GLY A 429 -7.47 -6.11 21.19
CA GLY A 429 -6.35 -7.04 21.15
C GLY A 429 -5.14 -6.55 21.94
N ASN A 430 -4.08 -7.35 21.87
CA ASN A 430 -2.81 -7.05 22.52
C ASN A 430 -1.70 -6.89 21.46
N PHE A 431 -0.70 -6.10 21.79
CA PHE A 431 0.52 -5.95 21.00
C PHE A 431 1.67 -5.55 21.93
N GLU A 432 2.78 -6.28 21.86
CA GLU A 432 3.95 -5.94 22.66
C GLU A 432 4.67 -4.72 22.04
N GLY A 433 4.44 -3.53 22.61
CA GLY A 433 5.02 -2.28 22.14
C GLY A 433 4.02 -1.13 22.12
N THR A 434 4.40 -0.09 21.42
CA THR A 434 3.60 1.12 21.17
C THR A 434 3.35 1.30 19.68
N GLY A 435 2.39 2.13 19.31
CA GLY A 435 2.03 2.36 17.92
C GLY A 435 0.55 2.59 17.72
N LYS A 436 0.06 2.30 16.51
CA LYS A 436 -1.33 2.50 16.10
C LYS A 436 -1.95 1.21 15.58
N VAL A 437 -3.26 1.14 15.68
CA VAL A 437 -4.06 0.08 15.07
C VAL A 437 -5.06 0.71 14.12
N PHE A 438 -5.10 0.19 12.90
CA PHE A 438 -6.11 0.54 11.91
C PHE A 438 -7.09 -0.61 11.80
N VAL A 439 -8.37 -0.30 11.89
CA VAL A 439 -9.46 -1.26 11.69
C VAL A 439 -10.33 -0.76 10.55
N ILE A 440 -10.54 -1.59 9.55
CA ILE A 440 -11.39 -1.29 8.41
C ILE A 440 -12.60 -2.22 8.45
N ILE A 441 -13.79 -1.60 8.47
CA ILE A 441 -15.09 -2.30 8.41
C ILE A 441 -15.95 -1.59 7.37
N ASN A 442 -16.45 -2.32 6.38
CA ASN A 442 -17.29 -1.76 5.29
C ASN A 442 -16.65 -0.50 4.66
N GLU A 443 -15.36 -0.58 4.32
CA GLU A 443 -14.56 0.50 3.74
C GLU A 443 -14.34 1.72 4.67
N VAL A 444 -14.89 1.71 5.89
CA VAL A 444 -14.68 2.77 6.88
C VAL A 444 -13.43 2.48 7.71
N LEU A 445 -12.56 3.47 7.79
CA LEU A 445 -11.33 3.42 8.58
C LEU A 445 -11.57 3.93 10.01
N TYR A 446 -11.22 3.10 10.97
CA TYR A 446 -11.11 3.43 12.40
C TYR A 446 -9.66 3.31 12.85
N GLU A 447 -9.26 4.12 13.82
CA GLU A 447 -7.88 4.17 14.32
C GLU A 447 -7.85 4.30 15.84
N THR A 448 -6.90 3.65 16.47
CA THR A 448 -6.60 3.82 17.90
C THR A 448 -5.10 3.67 18.16
N SER A 449 -4.64 4.16 19.31
CA SER A 449 -3.28 3.95 19.79
C SER A 449 -3.19 2.70 20.66
N ILE A 450 -2.00 2.08 20.68
CA ILE A 450 -1.67 1.00 21.60
C ILE A 450 -1.20 1.62 22.92
N VAL A 451 -1.86 1.30 24.02
CA VAL A 451 -1.55 1.79 25.38
C VAL A 451 -1.27 0.60 26.27
N ASP A 452 -0.10 0.57 26.90
CA ASP A 452 0.34 -0.50 27.79
C ASP A 452 0.21 -1.92 27.20
N GLY A 453 0.46 -2.04 25.89
CA GLY A 453 0.37 -3.32 25.19
C GLY A 453 -1.03 -3.78 24.82
N TYR A 454 -2.04 -2.93 24.99
CA TYR A 454 -3.44 -3.22 24.70
C TYR A 454 -4.04 -2.14 23.78
N TRP A 455 -5.00 -2.54 22.95
CA TRP A 455 -5.76 -1.63 22.10
C TRP A 455 -7.22 -2.04 22.03
N ARG A 456 -8.11 -1.06 21.89
CA ARG A 456 -9.54 -1.26 21.70
C ARG A 456 -10.12 -0.15 20.85
N ILE A 457 -11.02 -0.52 19.95
CA ILE A 457 -11.83 0.41 19.16
C ILE A 457 -13.30 0.08 19.41
N SER A 458 -14.05 1.05 19.89
CA SER A 458 -15.52 0.99 19.98
C SER A 458 -16.11 1.46 18.66
N LEU A 459 -16.98 0.66 18.07
CA LEU A 459 -17.43 0.79 16.67
C LEU A 459 -18.93 1.09 16.55
N GLY A 460 -19.62 1.38 17.64
CA GLY A 460 -21.08 1.60 17.59
C GLY A 460 -21.85 0.34 17.16
N ASN A 461 -22.80 0.48 16.25
CA ASN A 461 -23.63 -0.64 15.79
C ASN A 461 -22.93 -1.42 14.68
N ILE A 462 -22.48 -2.65 15.00
CA ILE A 462 -21.88 -3.60 14.05
C ILE A 462 -22.83 -4.79 13.89
N ALA A 463 -23.10 -5.17 12.65
CA ALA A 463 -23.94 -6.35 12.39
C ALA A 463 -23.16 -7.66 12.62
N GLU A 464 -23.92 -8.72 12.89
CA GLU A 464 -23.39 -10.08 12.85
C GLU A 464 -22.83 -10.37 11.44
N HIS A 465 -21.72 -11.08 11.37
CA HIS A 465 -21.01 -11.41 10.13
C HIS A 465 -20.27 -10.25 9.41
N GLU A 466 -20.30 -9.03 9.92
CA GLU A 466 -19.39 -8.01 9.42
C GLU A 466 -17.93 -8.41 9.70
N ARG A 467 -17.08 -8.14 8.70
CA ARG A 467 -15.64 -8.42 8.79
C ARG A 467 -14.89 -7.16 9.16
N ALA A 468 -14.05 -7.26 10.18
CA ALA A 468 -13.06 -6.26 10.54
C ALA A 468 -11.67 -6.70 10.03
N ASP A 469 -11.06 -5.89 9.20
CA ASP A 469 -9.66 -6.06 8.81
C ASP A 469 -8.77 -5.18 9.69
N VAL A 470 -7.86 -5.80 10.41
CA VAL A 470 -7.05 -5.16 11.47
C VAL A 470 -5.59 -5.19 11.09
N TYR A 471 -4.96 -4.02 11.17
CA TYR A 471 -3.54 -3.82 10.88
C TYR A 471 -2.88 -3.11 12.06
N ILE A 472 -1.69 -3.55 12.44
CA ILE A 472 -0.87 -2.89 13.45
C ILE A 472 0.26 -2.14 12.75
N GLN A 473 0.51 -0.92 13.21
CA GLN A 473 1.68 -0.11 12.88
C GLN A 473 2.40 0.23 14.18
N GLY A 474 3.43 -0.52 14.53
CA GLY A 474 4.33 -0.19 15.65
C GLY A 474 5.18 1.04 15.33
N ASP A 475 5.72 1.70 16.37
CA ASP A 475 6.53 2.90 16.20
C ASP A 475 7.74 2.66 15.29
N GLY A 476 7.90 3.52 14.28
CA GLY A 476 8.98 3.44 13.30
C GLY A 476 8.85 2.31 12.28
N ARG A 477 7.69 1.68 12.16
CA ARG A 477 7.39 0.58 11.22
C ARG A 477 6.24 0.94 10.29
N LEU A 478 6.04 0.15 9.26
CA LEU A 478 4.87 0.21 8.39
C LEU A 478 3.93 -0.97 8.68
N PRO A 479 2.60 -0.78 8.55
CA PRO A 479 1.66 -1.87 8.71
C PRO A 479 1.80 -2.88 7.58
N SER A 480 1.63 -4.16 7.89
CA SER A 480 1.50 -5.23 6.90
C SER A 480 0.71 -6.39 7.47
N VAL A 481 0.35 -7.33 6.63
CA VAL A 481 -0.35 -8.57 6.99
C VAL A 481 -1.60 -8.33 7.83
N CYS A 482 -2.72 -8.24 7.15
CA CYS A 482 -4.04 -8.10 7.75
C CYS A 482 -4.39 -9.30 8.63
N SER A 483 -4.88 -9.03 9.82
CA SER A 483 -5.68 -9.99 10.61
C SER A 483 -7.15 -9.67 10.44
N SER A 484 -8.01 -10.69 10.39
CA SER A 484 -9.44 -10.50 10.21
C SER A 484 -10.23 -11.19 11.30
N ALA A 485 -11.26 -10.51 11.77
CA ALA A 485 -12.26 -11.06 12.67
C ALA A 485 -13.66 -10.83 12.11
N TYR A 486 -14.59 -11.71 12.45
CA TYR A 486 -16.00 -11.57 12.06
C TYR A 486 -16.85 -11.24 13.28
N GLY A 487 -17.81 -10.34 13.10
CA GLY A 487 -18.80 -10.01 14.12
C GLY A 487 -19.53 -11.25 14.60
N VAL A 488 -19.56 -11.44 15.89
CA VAL A 488 -20.35 -12.46 16.57
C VAL A 488 -21.34 -11.77 17.49
N ILE A 489 -22.55 -12.30 17.64
CA ILE A 489 -23.45 -11.85 18.70
C ILE A 489 -22.90 -12.37 20.02
N GLU A 490 -22.16 -11.52 20.72
CA GLU A 490 -21.94 -11.75 22.13
C GLU A 490 -23.13 -11.15 22.89
N ASN A 491 -23.59 -11.84 23.94
CA ASN A 491 -24.38 -11.20 24.96
C ASN A 491 -23.51 -10.10 25.57
N ILE A 492 -23.59 -8.91 25.03
CA ILE A 492 -22.89 -7.75 25.55
C ILE A 492 -23.45 -7.57 26.96
N VAL A 493 -22.70 -8.03 27.94
CA VAL A 493 -22.84 -7.48 29.29
C VAL A 493 -22.45 -6.02 29.08
N PRO A 494 -23.36 -5.06 29.24
CA PRO A 494 -23.01 -3.65 29.09
C PRO A 494 -21.74 -3.43 29.91
N ASP A 495 -20.72 -2.77 29.34
CA ASP A 495 -19.58 -2.34 30.16
C ASP A 495 -20.18 -1.71 31.41
N LEU A 496 -19.85 -2.27 32.57
CA LEU A 496 -20.32 -1.75 33.84
C LEU A 496 -19.86 -0.29 33.89
N LEU A 497 -20.76 0.62 33.61
CA LEU A 497 -20.49 2.04 33.77
C LEU A 497 -20.72 2.34 35.25
N TYR A 498 -19.67 2.11 36.03
CA TYR A 498 -19.72 2.34 37.45
C TYR A 498 -20.16 3.77 37.74
N GLY A 499 -21.17 3.88 38.59
CA GLY A 499 -21.83 5.15 38.87
C GLY A 499 -23.11 5.42 38.06
N ASP A 500 -23.38 4.74 36.94
CA ASP A 500 -24.64 4.85 36.16
C ASP A 500 -25.71 3.96 36.79
N ALA A 501 -26.20 4.36 37.92
CA ALA A 501 -27.15 3.60 38.74
C ALA A 501 -28.56 3.57 38.13
N ASN A 502 -28.93 4.53 37.31
CA ASN A 502 -30.23 4.61 36.65
C ASN A 502 -30.27 3.93 35.28
N GLY A 503 -29.07 3.57 34.72
CA GLY A 503 -28.93 2.86 33.46
C GLY A 503 -29.21 3.71 32.21
N ASP A 504 -29.07 5.03 32.28
CA ASP A 504 -29.33 5.94 31.17
C ASP A 504 -28.12 6.19 30.27
N GLY A 505 -26.94 5.66 30.65
CA GLY A 505 -25.68 5.76 29.90
C GLY A 505 -24.85 6.98 30.22
N ALA A 506 -25.20 7.77 31.22
CA ALA A 506 -24.44 8.88 31.76
C ALA A 506 -24.17 8.65 33.25
N VAL A 507 -23.10 9.23 33.79
CA VAL A 507 -22.85 9.25 35.24
C VAL A 507 -23.02 10.68 35.71
N ASP A 508 -24.17 10.97 36.35
CA ASP A 508 -24.51 12.30 36.81
C ASP A 508 -25.23 12.30 38.18
N ALA A 509 -25.73 13.47 38.57
CA ALA A 509 -26.40 13.61 39.88
C ALA A 509 -27.69 12.76 39.99
N ALA A 510 -28.32 12.36 38.91
CA ALA A 510 -29.49 11.49 38.92
C ALA A 510 -29.14 10.08 39.43
N ASP A 511 -27.93 9.61 39.16
CA ASP A 511 -27.46 8.30 39.63
C ASP A 511 -27.20 8.32 41.11
N VAL A 512 -26.62 9.37 41.64
CA VAL A 512 -26.44 9.55 43.10
C VAL A 512 -27.80 9.48 43.79
N VAL A 513 -28.83 10.12 43.24
CA VAL A 513 -30.21 10.08 43.75
C VAL A 513 -30.78 8.65 43.65
N SER A 514 -30.47 7.92 42.55
CA SER A 514 -30.90 6.54 42.32
C SER A 514 -30.30 5.58 43.37
N ILE A 515 -29.01 5.74 43.66
CA ILE A 515 -28.31 4.96 44.73
C ILE A 515 -28.95 5.27 46.10
N ILE A 516 -29.16 6.53 46.44
CA ILE A 516 -29.78 6.92 47.70
C ILE A 516 -31.21 6.35 47.82
N ASN A 517 -32.00 6.40 46.75
CA ASN A 517 -33.33 5.82 46.74
C ASN A 517 -33.31 4.30 46.96
N TYR A 518 -32.36 3.59 46.35
CA TYR A 518 -32.16 2.14 46.60
C TYR A 518 -31.85 1.85 48.06
N ILE A 519 -30.91 2.56 48.66
CA ILE A 519 -30.55 2.44 50.09
C ILE A 519 -31.75 2.71 50.99
N LEU A 520 -32.64 3.61 50.61
CA LEU A 520 -33.86 3.92 51.32
C LEU A 520 -35.02 2.92 51.04
N GLY A 521 -34.76 1.85 50.28
CA GLY A 521 -35.72 0.82 49.96
C GLY A 521 -36.78 1.27 48.93
N LYS A 522 -36.46 2.27 48.07
CA LYS A 522 -37.35 2.83 47.03
C LYS A 522 -36.67 2.87 45.66
N PRO A 523 -36.10 1.77 45.14
CA PRO A 523 -35.42 1.75 43.87
C PRO A 523 -36.41 2.05 42.70
N SER A 524 -35.91 2.71 41.64
CA SER A 524 -36.65 2.84 40.39
C SER A 524 -36.66 1.49 39.62
N SER A 525 -37.59 1.33 38.71
CA SER A 525 -37.62 0.14 37.85
C SER A 525 -36.43 0.02 36.87
N SER A 526 -35.68 1.09 36.68
CA SER A 526 -34.46 1.16 35.86
C SER A 526 -33.17 1.07 36.68
N PHE A 527 -33.24 0.86 38.00
CA PHE A 527 -32.08 0.80 38.85
C PHE A 527 -31.18 -0.39 38.49
N ASN A 528 -29.89 -0.12 38.26
CA ASN A 528 -28.89 -1.10 37.95
C ASN A 528 -27.93 -1.28 39.13
N GLU A 529 -28.15 -2.33 39.91
CA GLU A 529 -27.39 -2.62 41.13
C GLU A 529 -25.89 -2.82 40.86
N LYS A 530 -25.53 -3.40 39.73
CA LYS A 530 -24.10 -3.63 39.38
C LYS A 530 -23.38 -2.31 39.03
N ASN A 531 -24.03 -1.42 38.30
CA ASN A 531 -23.47 -0.12 37.97
C ASN A 531 -23.44 0.79 39.21
N ALA A 532 -24.37 0.59 40.13
CA ALA A 532 -24.47 1.35 41.36
C ALA A 532 -23.38 1.03 42.38
N ASP A 533 -22.78 -0.16 42.34
CA ASP A 533 -21.62 -0.57 43.14
C ASP A 533 -20.35 0.08 42.60
N ALA A 534 -20.15 1.36 42.92
CA ALA A 534 -19.10 2.19 42.36
C ALA A 534 -17.71 1.90 42.93
N ASN A 535 -17.62 1.17 44.05
CA ASN A 535 -16.37 0.76 44.69
C ASN A 535 -16.04 -0.72 44.49
N GLU A 536 -16.91 -1.49 43.83
CA GLU A 536 -16.76 -2.91 43.47
C GLU A 536 -16.66 -3.85 44.70
N ASP A 537 -17.28 -3.49 45.81
CA ASP A 537 -17.24 -4.33 47.02
C ASP A 537 -18.38 -5.35 47.11
N GLY A 538 -19.30 -5.37 46.12
CA GLY A 538 -20.41 -6.30 46.00
C GLY A 538 -21.66 -5.88 46.79
N GLN A 539 -21.72 -4.67 47.33
CA GLN A 539 -22.85 -4.12 48.05
C GLN A 539 -23.10 -2.69 47.56
N VAL A 540 -24.36 -2.24 47.56
CA VAL A 540 -24.70 -0.85 47.24
C VAL A 540 -25.05 -0.09 48.51
N LEU A 541 -24.12 0.74 48.97
CA LEU A 541 -24.18 1.48 50.22
C LEU A 541 -23.90 2.97 50.02
N VAL A 542 -23.73 3.72 51.11
CA VAL A 542 -23.53 5.20 51.04
C VAL A 542 -22.19 5.57 50.41
N ASP A 543 -21.19 4.73 50.57
CA ASP A 543 -19.85 4.91 49.95
C ASP A 543 -19.88 4.83 48.43
N ASP A 544 -20.82 4.07 47.84
CA ASP A 544 -21.04 4.06 46.38
C ASP A 544 -21.65 5.38 45.87
N ALA A 545 -22.56 5.97 46.62
CA ALA A 545 -23.05 7.31 46.32
C ALA A 545 -21.92 8.35 46.37
N VAL A 546 -20.99 8.22 47.30
CA VAL A 546 -19.78 9.07 47.38
C VAL A 546 -18.82 8.74 46.24
N GLY A 547 -18.65 7.46 45.89
CA GLY A 547 -17.85 6.99 44.75
C GLY A 547 -18.37 7.60 43.43
N THR A 548 -19.68 7.55 43.22
CA THR A 548 -20.34 8.16 42.04
C THR A 548 -20.13 9.68 41.99
N VAL A 549 -20.23 10.40 43.12
CA VAL A 549 -19.91 11.83 43.19
C VAL A 549 -18.45 12.08 42.80
N ASN A 550 -17.52 11.23 43.23
CA ASN A 550 -16.10 11.38 42.88
C ASN A 550 -15.87 11.15 41.34
N ILE A 551 -16.56 10.19 40.74
CA ILE A 551 -16.52 9.98 39.28
C ILE A 551 -17.00 11.23 38.55
N ILE A 552 -18.13 11.81 38.95
CA ILE A 552 -18.69 13.04 38.37
C ILE A 552 -17.71 14.21 38.49
N MET A 553 -17.09 14.37 39.67
CA MET A 553 -16.18 15.51 39.95
C MET A 553 -14.84 15.40 39.22
N ASN A 554 -14.36 14.20 38.92
CA ASN A 554 -13.07 13.94 38.27
C ASN A 554 -13.19 13.85 36.73
N GLY A 555 -14.40 13.91 36.17
CA GLY A 555 -14.65 14.03 34.73
C GLY A 555 -14.16 12.82 33.94
N GLN A 556 -14.60 11.61 34.29
CA GLN A 556 -14.43 10.44 33.43
C GLN A 556 -15.45 10.41 32.31
#